data_e984ff73daec06e72f44a80787a4de2f
#
_entry.id   e984ff73daec06e72f44a80787a4de2f
#
_cell.length_a   1.000
_cell.length_b   1.000
_cell.length_c   1.000
_cell.angle_alpha   90.00
_cell.angle_beta   90.00
_cell.angle_gamma   90.00
#
_symmetry.space_group_name_H-M   'P 1'
#
loop_
_entity.id
_entity.type
_entity.pdbx_description
1 polymer ?
#
loop_
_entity_poly.entity_id
_entity_poly.type
_entity_poly.pdbx_seq_one_letter_code
_entity_poly.pdbx_strand_id
1 'polypeptide(L)'
;MRGPVGAWRERKVRSVSKRGAYLESLRETFDCAYRVLTSERFKKMEGLNNEVPFFVLRYKPEWEPTVDEELSRLRRRLREERYRLADVDVFALAAGFWMSSPAYGRMLSTEATLLPPERFRRALSRVIDVESVLAPAIKRAVDETGGEENVDAVLLSGVHHLFPLVRTHLLLNCLQPLLGRVPLVVTFPGSYHQSPSTHSALVLFDQISQDNYYRAFDLVDFSLTLEPSAN
;
A
#
# COMPACT_ATOMS: atom_id res chain seq x y z
N MET A 1 54.67 -21.42 -24.13
CA MET A 1 54.02 -20.11 -24.09
C MET A 1 52.55 -20.33 -23.81
N ARG A 2 52.12 -20.00 -22.62
CA ARG A 2 50.70 -20.14 -22.16
C ARG A 2 50.06 -18.77 -22.23
N GLY A 3 49.02 -18.61 -23.06
CA GLY A 3 48.22 -17.41 -23.08
C GLY A 3 47.12 -17.45 -21.99
N PRO A 4 46.65 -16.32 -21.48
CA PRO A 4 45.74 -16.26 -20.32
C PRO A 4 44.30 -16.54 -20.76
N VAL A 5 43.69 -17.43 -20.01
CA VAL A 5 42.25 -17.72 -20.09
C VAL A 5 41.50 -16.51 -19.53
N GLY A 6 40.80 -15.81 -20.39
CA GLY A 6 39.96 -14.68 -20.03
C GLY A 6 38.76 -15.14 -19.20
N ALA A 7 38.68 -14.67 -17.95
CA ALA A 7 37.53 -14.86 -17.13
C ALA A 7 36.34 -14.08 -17.70
N TRP A 8 35.38 -14.78 -18.26
CA TRP A 8 34.07 -14.23 -18.59
C TRP A 8 33.34 -13.95 -17.28
N ARG A 9 33.26 -12.69 -16.90
CA ARG A 9 32.33 -12.24 -15.88
C ARG A 9 30.92 -12.48 -16.42
N GLU A 10 30.26 -13.49 -15.89
CA GLU A 10 28.82 -13.66 -16.02
C GLU A 10 28.13 -12.39 -15.50
N ARG A 11 27.70 -11.54 -16.41
CA ARG A 11 26.69 -10.52 -16.10
C ARG A 11 25.42 -11.28 -15.81
N LYS A 12 25.05 -11.34 -14.52
CA LYS A 12 23.71 -11.75 -14.09
C LYS A 12 22.71 -10.93 -14.90
N VAL A 13 22.10 -11.55 -15.90
CA VAL A 13 20.97 -10.97 -16.63
C VAL A 13 19.88 -10.80 -15.60
N ARG A 14 19.58 -9.56 -15.20
CA ARG A 14 18.41 -9.26 -14.37
C ARG A 14 17.19 -9.83 -15.11
N SER A 15 16.53 -10.79 -14.51
CA SER A 15 15.28 -11.32 -15.02
C SER A 15 14.29 -10.15 -15.14
N VAL A 16 13.82 -9.89 -16.35
CA VAL A 16 12.74 -8.93 -16.57
C VAL A 16 11.54 -9.46 -15.81
N SER A 17 11.15 -8.76 -14.74
CA SER A 17 9.97 -9.10 -13.96
C SER A 17 8.76 -9.09 -14.89
N LYS A 18 8.08 -10.22 -15.01
CA LYS A 18 6.80 -10.29 -15.73
C LYS A 18 5.78 -9.48 -14.96
N ARG A 19 4.97 -8.67 -15.66
CA ARG A 19 3.86 -7.94 -15.03
C ARG A 19 3.03 -8.89 -14.16
N GLY A 20 2.70 -8.44 -12.93
CA GLY A 20 1.96 -9.24 -11.97
C GLY A 20 2.77 -10.25 -11.17
N ALA A 21 4.06 -10.48 -11.47
CA ALA A 21 4.90 -11.37 -10.66
C ALA A 21 5.44 -10.65 -9.41
N TYR A 22 5.58 -11.40 -8.30
CA TYR A 22 6.32 -10.90 -7.14
C TYR A 22 7.81 -10.81 -7.46
N LEU A 23 8.49 -9.85 -6.82
CA LEU A 23 9.95 -9.81 -6.81
C LEU A 23 10.51 -10.96 -5.95
N GLU A 24 11.81 -11.24 -6.07
CA GLU A 24 12.43 -12.40 -5.42
C GLU A 24 12.45 -12.29 -3.90
N SER A 25 12.48 -11.05 -3.38
CA SER A 25 12.49 -10.78 -1.94
C SER A 25 11.68 -9.54 -1.55
N LEU A 26 11.28 -9.48 -0.29
CA LEU A 26 10.65 -8.31 0.29
C LEU A 26 11.55 -7.06 0.15
N ARG A 27 12.85 -7.24 0.40
CA ARG A 27 13.85 -6.17 0.27
C ARG A 27 13.89 -5.57 -1.13
N GLU A 28 13.88 -6.41 -2.15
CA GLU A 28 13.83 -5.94 -3.55
C GLU A 28 12.53 -5.19 -3.84
N THR A 29 11.41 -5.64 -3.28
CA THR A 29 10.11 -4.98 -3.39
C THR A 29 10.18 -3.55 -2.81
N PHE A 30 10.75 -3.39 -1.62
CA PHE A 30 10.89 -2.08 -0.98
C PHE A 30 11.99 -1.20 -1.60
N ASP A 31 13.05 -1.79 -2.14
CA ASP A 31 14.05 -1.06 -2.94
C ASP A 31 13.45 -0.58 -4.26
N CYS A 32 12.55 -1.36 -4.87
CA CYS A 32 11.77 -0.92 -6.02
C CYS A 32 10.85 0.23 -5.66
N ALA A 33 10.09 0.12 -4.56
CA ALA A 33 9.24 1.19 -4.06
C ALA A 33 10.01 2.50 -3.82
N TYR A 34 11.18 2.43 -3.19
CA TYR A 34 12.02 3.60 -2.99
C TYR A 34 12.41 4.28 -4.32
N ARG A 35 12.85 3.50 -5.32
CA ARG A 35 13.22 4.05 -6.64
C ARG A 35 12.04 4.69 -7.35
N VAL A 36 10.85 4.09 -7.24
CA VAL A 36 9.64 4.66 -7.84
C VAL A 36 9.28 5.96 -7.16
N LEU A 37 9.15 5.97 -5.84
CA LEU A 37 8.75 7.14 -5.05
C LEU A 37 9.69 8.33 -5.28
N THR A 38 11.00 8.09 -5.40
CA THR A 38 12.00 9.16 -5.60
C THR A 38 12.15 9.59 -7.07
N SER A 39 11.50 8.89 -8.02
CA SER A 39 11.59 9.24 -9.44
C SER A 39 10.80 10.50 -9.76
N GLU A 40 11.34 11.33 -10.67
CA GLU A 40 10.65 12.53 -11.16
C GLU A 40 9.32 12.22 -11.84
N ARG A 41 9.24 11.09 -12.53
CA ARG A 41 8.02 10.65 -13.22
C ARG A 41 6.88 10.38 -12.24
N PHE A 42 7.18 9.73 -11.11
CA PHE A 42 6.18 9.48 -10.06
C PHE A 42 5.74 10.79 -9.39
N LYS A 43 6.68 11.66 -9.03
CA LYS A 43 6.39 12.96 -8.41
C LYS A 43 5.51 13.84 -9.31
N LYS A 44 5.73 13.80 -10.61
CA LYS A 44 4.94 14.56 -11.61
C LYS A 44 3.69 13.82 -12.07
N MET A 45 3.44 12.58 -11.56
CA MET A 45 2.32 11.73 -11.98
C MET A 45 2.26 11.53 -13.51
N GLU A 46 3.43 11.48 -14.17
CA GLU A 46 3.51 11.32 -15.62
C GLU A 46 3.01 9.96 -16.08
N GLY A 47 2.15 9.96 -17.10
CA GLY A 47 1.58 8.73 -17.69
C GLY A 47 0.29 8.24 -17.05
N LEU A 48 -0.27 8.98 -16.08
CA LEU A 48 -1.53 8.61 -15.42
C LEU A 48 -2.79 9.13 -16.15
N ASN A 49 -2.65 9.92 -17.23
CA ASN A 49 -3.74 10.38 -18.10
C ASN A 49 -5.00 10.86 -17.35
N ASN A 50 -4.87 11.68 -16.32
CA ASN A 50 -5.94 12.12 -15.41
C ASN A 50 -6.58 11.01 -14.56
N GLU A 51 -5.97 9.84 -14.46
CA GLU A 51 -6.39 8.82 -13.51
C GLU A 51 -5.98 9.20 -12.08
N VAL A 52 -6.71 8.66 -11.10
CA VAL A 52 -6.39 8.87 -9.68
C VAL A 52 -5.04 8.24 -9.38
N PRO A 53 -4.08 8.96 -8.78
CA PRO A 53 -2.72 8.48 -8.57
C PRO A 53 -2.62 7.52 -7.37
N PHE A 54 -3.37 6.45 -7.40
CA PHE A 54 -3.37 5.43 -6.36
C PHE A 54 -2.55 4.22 -6.79
N PHE A 55 -1.68 3.77 -5.88
CA PHE A 55 -0.73 2.70 -6.10
C PHE A 55 -0.86 1.63 -5.03
N VAL A 56 -0.63 0.39 -5.42
CA VAL A 56 -0.56 -0.76 -4.52
C VAL A 56 0.89 -1.24 -4.46
N LEU A 57 1.50 -1.20 -3.29
CA LEU A 57 2.76 -1.86 -3.00
C LEU A 57 2.45 -3.26 -2.48
N ARG A 58 2.34 -4.20 -3.40
CA ARG A 58 2.04 -5.60 -3.06
C ARG A 58 3.29 -6.36 -2.66
N TYR A 59 3.10 -7.32 -1.76
CA TYR A 59 4.12 -8.26 -1.32
C TYR A 59 3.50 -9.61 -0.97
N LYS A 60 4.33 -10.65 -0.91
CA LYS A 60 3.85 -11.99 -0.55
C LYS A 60 3.36 -12.00 0.90
N PRO A 61 2.18 -12.61 1.18
CA PRO A 61 1.62 -12.66 2.53
C PRO A 61 2.56 -13.28 3.58
N GLU A 62 3.38 -14.23 3.16
CA GLU A 62 4.38 -14.91 4.03
C GLU A 62 5.47 -13.96 4.56
N TRP A 63 5.64 -12.78 3.95
CA TRP A 63 6.63 -11.78 4.37
C TRP A 63 6.10 -10.81 5.43
N GLU A 64 4.82 -10.90 5.77
CA GLU A 64 4.17 -10.00 6.74
C GLU A 64 4.96 -9.81 8.04
N PRO A 65 5.56 -10.84 8.67
CA PRO A 65 6.30 -10.65 9.92
C PRO A 65 7.52 -9.72 9.82
N THR A 66 8.02 -9.47 8.61
CA THR A 66 9.23 -8.66 8.37
C THR A 66 8.96 -7.35 7.64
N VAL A 67 7.69 -7.09 7.29
CA VAL A 67 7.29 -5.88 6.54
C VAL A 67 7.61 -4.60 7.30
N ASP A 68 7.40 -4.57 8.61
CA ASP A 68 7.65 -3.39 9.45
C ASP A 68 9.12 -2.96 9.45
N GLU A 69 10.06 -3.91 9.34
CA GLU A 69 11.48 -3.60 9.23
C GLU A 69 11.78 -2.89 7.90
N GLU A 70 11.26 -3.40 6.79
CA GLU A 70 11.46 -2.80 5.47
C GLU A 70 10.70 -1.48 5.32
N LEU A 71 9.50 -1.33 5.91
CA LEU A 71 8.80 -0.05 6.02
C LEU A 71 9.64 0.98 6.78
N SER A 72 10.19 0.60 7.92
CA SER A 72 11.03 1.48 8.73
C SER A 72 12.30 1.90 7.97
N ARG A 73 12.88 0.99 7.20
CA ARG A 73 14.01 1.26 6.32
C ARG A 73 13.65 2.22 5.18
N LEU A 74 12.50 2.01 4.52
CA LEU A 74 11.99 2.89 3.47
C LEU A 74 11.77 4.30 4.00
N ARG A 75 11.06 4.43 5.13
CA ARG A 75 10.79 5.70 5.82
C ARG A 75 12.06 6.48 6.13
N ARG A 76 13.09 5.78 6.65
CA ARG A 76 14.39 6.41 6.94
C ARG A 76 15.05 6.93 5.67
N ARG A 77 15.14 6.12 4.61
CA ARG A 77 15.74 6.51 3.34
C ARG A 77 15.05 7.72 2.70
N LEU A 78 13.72 7.71 2.69
CA LEU A 78 12.94 8.84 2.16
C LEU A 78 13.17 10.12 2.97
N ARG A 79 13.31 10.01 4.29
CA ARG A 79 13.62 11.15 5.16
C ARG A 79 15.01 11.71 4.90
N GLU A 80 16.01 10.87 4.65
CA GLU A 80 17.37 11.27 4.28
C GLU A 80 17.37 12.10 2.99
N GLU A 81 16.50 11.77 2.03
CA GLU A 81 16.27 12.53 0.79
C GLU A 81 15.35 13.76 0.97
N ARG A 82 14.95 14.09 2.20
CA ARG A 82 13.97 15.14 2.50
C ARG A 82 12.63 14.97 1.78
N TYR A 83 12.27 13.72 1.46
CA TYR A 83 11.00 13.39 0.85
C TYR A 83 9.87 13.63 1.85
N ARG A 84 8.86 14.39 1.47
CA ARG A 84 7.74 14.78 2.33
C ARG A 84 6.66 13.70 2.25
N LEU A 85 6.79 12.68 3.08
CA LEU A 85 5.88 11.55 3.14
C LEU A 85 4.84 11.76 4.23
N ALA A 86 3.55 11.77 3.87
CA ALA A 86 2.46 11.60 4.82
C ALA A 86 2.28 10.09 5.07
N ASP A 87 2.73 9.64 6.23
CA ASP A 87 2.79 8.23 6.59
C ASP A 87 1.72 7.90 7.62
N VAL A 88 0.76 7.05 7.26
CA VAL A 88 -0.39 6.71 8.10
C VAL A 88 -0.50 5.20 8.28
N ASP A 89 -0.30 4.75 9.52
CA ASP A 89 -0.67 3.40 9.94
C ASP A 89 -2.17 3.37 10.25
N VAL A 90 -2.93 2.82 9.32
CA VAL A 90 -4.40 2.81 9.39
C VAL A 90 -4.90 1.88 10.50
N PHE A 91 -4.16 0.80 10.80
CA PHE A 91 -4.51 -0.06 11.93
C PHE A 91 -4.30 0.65 13.26
N ALA A 92 -3.17 1.32 13.44
CA ALA A 92 -2.90 2.09 14.65
C ALA A 92 -3.93 3.22 14.83
N LEU A 93 -4.31 3.90 13.74
CA LEU A 93 -5.35 4.92 13.73
C LEU A 93 -6.71 4.34 14.17
N ALA A 94 -7.12 3.21 13.61
CA ALA A 94 -8.35 2.51 13.97
C ALA A 94 -8.34 2.04 15.45
N ALA A 95 -7.21 1.50 15.90
CA ALA A 95 -7.03 1.10 17.29
C ALA A 95 -7.20 2.28 18.25
N GLY A 96 -6.70 3.45 17.89
CA GLY A 96 -6.90 4.70 18.65
C GLY A 96 -8.39 5.06 18.80
N PHE A 97 -9.18 4.93 17.74
CA PHE A 97 -10.63 5.16 17.79
C PHE A 97 -11.34 4.14 18.67
N TRP A 98 -10.98 2.86 18.59
CA TRP A 98 -11.57 1.85 19.47
C TRP A 98 -11.25 2.13 20.94
N MET A 99 -9.98 2.37 21.26
CA MET A 99 -9.54 2.62 22.65
C MET A 99 -10.16 3.88 23.24
N SER A 100 -10.38 4.92 22.45
CA SER A 100 -11.03 6.15 22.89
C SER A 100 -12.57 6.07 22.93
N SER A 101 -13.16 5.01 22.38
CA SER A 101 -14.60 4.83 22.37
C SER A 101 -15.13 4.54 23.79
N PRO A 102 -16.16 5.27 24.28
CA PRO A 102 -16.79 4.97 25.58
C PRO A 102 -17.37 3.55 25.68
N ALA A 103 -17.59 2.90 24.53
CA ALA A 103 -18.07 1.53 24.44
C ALA A 103 -16.96 0.48 24.57
N TYR A 104 -15.67 0.87 24.45
CA TYR A 104 -14.56 -0.08 24.32
C TYR A 104 -14.48 -1.08 25.47
N GLY A 105 -14.53 -0.61 26.71
CA GLY A 105 -14.51 -1.49 27.90
C GLY A 105 -15.68 -2.49 27.92
N ARG A 106 -16.88 -2.04 27.51
CA ARG A 106 -18.04 -2.92 27.36
C ARG A 106 -17.88 -3.93 26.23
N MET A 107 -17.28 -3.51 25.13
CA MET A 107 -17.00 -4.39 23.98
C MET A 107 -16.05 -5.52 24.38
N LEU A 108 -14.95 -5.20 25.07
CA LEU A 108 -14.00 -6.20 25.54
C LEU A 108 -14.61 -7.18 26.56
N SER A 109 -15.39 -6.69 27.52
CA SER A 109 -16.06 -7.56 28.50
C SER A 109 -17.12 -8.46 27.88
N THR A 110 -17.70 -8.05 26.75
CA THR A 110 -18.78 -8.77 26.07
C THR A 110 -18.21 -9.77 25.04
N GLU A 111 -16.99 -9.56 24.53
CA GLU A 111 -16.30 -10.52 23.66
C GLU A 111 -16.17 -11.88 24.35
N ALA A 112 -15.88 -11.88 25.67
CA ALA A 112 -15.74 -13.09 26.47
C ALA A 112 -17.08 -13.78 26.79
N THR A 113 -18.23 -13.13 26.61
CA THR A 113 -19.49 -13.54 27.25
C THR A 113 -20.68 -13.78 26.32
N LEU A 114 -20.58 -13.98 25.02
CA LEU A 114 -21.76 -14.46 24.27
C LEU A 114 -22.42 -13.53 23.24
N LEU A 115 -21.82 -12.47 22.81
CA LEU A 115 -22.36 -11.83 21.61
C LEU A 115 -22.07 -12.68 20.37
N PRO A 116 -23.07 -12.90 19.50
CA PRO A 116 -22.79 -13.46 18.19
C PRO A 116 -21.63 -12.67 17.53
N PRO A 117 -20.64 -13.35 16.92
CA PRO A 117 -19.46 -12.69 16.30
C PRO A 117 -19.84 -11.55 15.34
N GLU A 118 -21.01 -11.65 14.70
CA GLU A 118 -21.52 -10.62 13.78
C GLU A 118 -21.91 -9.33 14.50
N ARG A 119 -22.47 -9.43 15.70
CA ARG A 119 -22.82 -8.21 16.48
C ARG A 119 -21.57 -7.51 16.98
N PHE A 120 -20.57 -8.27 17.41
CA PHE A 120 -19.29 -7.72 17.83
C PHE A 120 -18.58 -7.04 16.66
N ARG A 121 -18.44 -7.72 15.53
CA ARG A 121 -17.87 -7.14 14.30
C ARG A 121 -18.59 -5.87 13.87
N ARG A 122 -19.91 -5.86 13.90
CA ARG A 122 -20.73 -4.69 13.55
C ARG A 122 -20.52 -3.53 14.50
N ALA A 123 -20.34 -3.80 15.81
CA ALA A 123 -20.01 -2.78 16.79
C ALA A 123 -18.63 -2.16 16.54
N LEU A 124 -17.62 -2.98 16.26
CA LEU A 124 -16.28 -2.54 15.89
C LEU A 124 -16.29 -1.70 14.60
N SER A 125 -16.98 -2.17 13.55
CA SER A 125 -17.07 -1.46 12.27
C SER A 125 -17.71 -0.08 12.39
N ARG A 126 -18.69 0.08 13.28
CA ARG A 126 -19.35 1.39 13.48
C ARG A 126 -18.41 2.45 14.09
N VAL A 127 -17.48 2.03 14.94
CA VAL A 127 -16.51 2.96 15.56
C VAL A 127 -15.49 3.47 14.55
N ILE A 128 -15.16 2.63 13.54
CA ILE A 128 -14.19 2.92 12.50
C ILE A 128 -14.84 2.98 11.12
N ASP A 129 -16.06 3.47 11.04
CA ASP A 129 -16.75 3.58 9.77
C ASP A 129 -15.86 4.27 8.73
N VAL A 130 -15.75 3.66 7.55
CA VAL A 130 -14.76 4.07 6.55
C VAL A 130 -15.02 5.46 6.04
N GLU A 131 -16.28 5.78 5.74
CA GLU A 131 -16.66 7.05 5.11
C GLU A 131 -16.66 8.20 6.11
N SER A 132 -17.27 7.98 7.29
CA SER A 132 -17.49 9.05 8.28
C SER A 132 -16.35 9.20 9.30
N VAL A 133 -15.47 8.20 9.46
CA VAL A 133 -14.41 8.21 10.49
C VAL A 133 -13.02 8.03 9.88
N LEU A 134 -12.74 6.90 9.23
CA LEU A 134 -11.37 6.59 8.81
C LEU A 134 -10.87 7.51 7.69
N ALA A 135 -11.63 7.68 6.61
CA ALA A 135 -11.19 8.50 5.49
C ALA A 135 -10.99 9.98 5.90
N PRO A 136 -11.90 10.62 6.67
CA PRO A 136 -11.64 11.95 7.21
C PRO A 136 -10.45 12.03 8.16
N ALA A 137 -10.19 10.98 8.95
CA ALA A 137 -9.05 10.97 9.86
C ALA A 137 -7.71 10.82 9.11
N ILE A 138 -7.67 10.00 8.06
CA ILE A 138 -6.50 9.90 7.17
C ILE A 138 -6.26 11.25 6.49
N LYS A 139 -7.31 11.89 5.96
CA LYS A 139 -7.19 13.23 5.35
C LYS A 139 -6.61 14.23 6.35
N ARG A 140 -7.08 14.23 7.59
CA ARG A 140 -6.54 15.11 8.65
C ARG A 140 -5.06 14.82 8.93
N ALA A 141 -4.64 13.56 9.01
CA ALA A 141 -3.24 13.20 9.19
C ALA A 141 -2.35 13.71 8.04
N VAL A 142 -2.86 13.68 6.81
CA VAL A 142 -2.19 14.28 5.66
C VAL A 142 -2.11 15.80 5.78
N ASP A 143 -3.20 16.45 6.22
CA ASP A 143 -3.23 17.91 6.40
C ASP A 143 -2.25 18.38 7.49
N GLU A 144 -2.12 17.61 8.56
CA GLU A 144 -1.16 17.86 9.65
C GLU A 144 0.30 17.70 9.19
N THR A 145 0.55 16.91 8.15
CA THR A 145 1.88 16.77 7.51
C THR A 145 2.19 17.92 6.55
N GLY A 146 1.20 18.75 6.21
CA GLY A 146 1.35 19.90 5.31
C GLY A 146 0.31 19.97 4.20
N GLY A 147 -0.56 18.99 4.10
CA GLY A 147 -1.61 18.90 3.07
C GLY A 147 -1.10 18.42 1.71
N GLU A 148 -2.01 18.14 0.81
CA GLU A 148 -1.72 17.56 -0.51
C GLU A 148 -0.72 18.37 -1.35
N GLU A 149 -0.66 19.68 -1.16
CA GLU A 149 0.25 20.56 -1.91
C GLU A 149 1.69 20.54 -1.37
N ASN A 150 1.87 20.05 -0.14
CA ASN A 150 3.16 20.06 0.55
C ASN A 150 3.70 18.67 0.85
N VAL A 151 3.02 17.61 0.48
CA VAL A 151 3.52 16.23 0.57
C VAL A 151 3.81 15.68 -0.83
N ASP A 152 4.86 14.86 -0.92
CA ASP A 152 5.26 14.24 -2.19
C ASP A 152 4.50 12.93 -2.43
N ALA A 153 4.06 12.25 -1.36
CA ALA A 153 3.17 11.08 -1.41
C ALA A 153 2.51 10.81 -0.05
N VAL A 154 1.44 10.02 -0.08
CA VAL A 154 0.78 9.42 1.09
C VAL A 154 1.12 7.93 1.11
N LEU A 155 1.57 7.40 2.24
CA LEU A 155 1.77 5.96 2.45
C LEU A 155 0.78 5.47 3.49
N LEU A 156 -0.05 4.50 3.10
CA LEU A 156 -0.97 3.80 3.99
C LEU A 156 -0.46 2.40 4.28
N SER A 157 -0.24 2.09 5.55
CA SER A 157 0.11 0.76 6.02
C SER A 157 -0.98 0.19 6.94
N GLY A 158 -0.96 -1.12 7.19
CA GLY A 158 -1.84 -1.77 8.17
C GLY A 158 -3.32 -1.90 7.78
N VAL A 159 -3.74 -1.52 6.56
CA VAL A 159 -5.15 -1.61 6.13
C VAL A 159 -5.67 -3.05 6.18
N HIS A 160 -4.85 -4.00 5.78
CA HIS A 160 -5.19 -5.43 5.73
C HIS A 160 -5.46 -6.04 7.11
N HIS A 161 -4.88 -5.49 8.18
CA HIS A 161 -5.15 -5.91 9.56
C HIS A 161 -6.59 -5.60 10.00
N LEU A 162 -7.25 -4.70 9.30
CA LEU A 162 -8.65 -4.34 9.57
C LEU A 162 -9.66 -5.26 8.88
N PHE A 163 -9.20 -6.17 8.01
CA PHE A 163 -10.11 -7.13 7.38
C PHE A 163 -10.72 -8.09 8.43
N PRO A 164 -12.02 -8.43 8.37
CA PRO A 164 -13.01 -8.05 7.36
C PRO A 164 -13.79 -6.75 7.64
N LEU A 165 -13.43 -5.99 8.66
CA LEU A 165 -14.14 -4.77 9.08
C LEU A 165 -13.99 -3.64 8.03
N VAL A 166 -12.80 -3.53 7.46
CA VAL A 166 -12.46 -2.58 6.40
C VAL A 166 -11.91 -3.33 5.20
N ARG A 167 -12.39 -2.98 4.03
CA ARG A 167 -11.87 -3.48 2.76
C ARG A 167 -11.06 -2.40 2.07
N THR A 168 -9.88 -2.75 1.57
CA THR A 168 -8.93 -1.81 0.96
C THR A 168 -9.58 -0.98 -0.14
N HIS A 169 -10.33 -1.60 -1.06
CA HIS A 169 -10.99 -0.89 -2.16
C HIS A 169 -12.02 0.14 -1.65
N LEU A 170 -12.78 -0.19 -0.59
CA LEU A 170 -13.77 0.73 -0.03
C LEU A 170 -13.08 1.95 0.58
N LEU A 171 -12.00 1.73 1.34
CA LEU A 171 -11.22 2.83 1.91
C LEU A 171 -10.67 3.75 0.82
N LEU A 172 -10.09 3.18 -0.21
CA LEU A 172 -9.50 3.97 -1.30
C LEU A 172 -10.55 4.73 -2.11
N ASN A 173 -11.74 4.14 -2.33
CA ASN A 173 -12.86 4.86 -2.94
C ASN A 173 -13.32 6.06 -2.11
N CYS A 174 -13.36 5.93 -0.77
CA CYS A 174 -13.69 7.05 0.12
C CYS A 174 -12.58 8.11 0.17
N LEU A 175 -11.31 7.72 -0.04
CA LEU A 175 -10.19 8.65 -0.08
C LEU A 175 -10.07 9.39 -1.42
N GLN A 176 -10.58 8.85 -2.51
CA GLN A 176 -10.47 9.46 -3.84
C GLN A 176 -10.93 10.92 -3.90
N PRO A 177 -12.11 11.29 -3.40
CA PRO A 177 -12.55 12.69 -3.40
C PRO A 177 -11.77 13.57 -2.42
N LEU A 178 -11.07 12.99 -1.45
CA LEU A 178 -10.34 13.71 -0.41
C LEU A 178 -8.86 13.91 -0.73
N LEU A 179 -8.23 12.96 -1.44
CA LEU A 179 -6.79 12.89 -1.69
C LEU A 179 -6.46 12.60 -3.18
N GLY A 180 -7.30 13.09 -4.08
CA GLY A 180 -7.17 12.77 -5.51
C GLY A 180 -6.01 13.47 -6.23
N ARG A 181 -5.28 14.36 -5.58
CA ARG A 181 -4.21 15.16 -6.19
C ARG A 181 -2.80 14.74 -5.80
N VAL A 182 -2.66 13.87 -4.82
CA VAL A 182 -1.38 13.40 -4.32
C VAL A 182 -1.23 11.91 -4.56
N PRO A 183 -0.04 11.42 -4.97
CA PRO A 183 0.19 10.00 -5.09
C PRO A 183 -0.04 9.28 -3.75
N LEU A 184 -0.89 8.26 -3.76
CA LEU A 184 -1.19 7.46 -2.58
C LEU A 184 -0.75 6.03 -2.81
N VAL A 185 0.05 5.50 -1.91
CA VAL A 185 0.55 4.12 -1.92
C VAL A 185 -0.03 3.37 -0.74
N VAL A 186 -0.66 2.23 -0.99
CA VAL A 186 -1.12 1.32 0.06
C VAL A 186 -0.29 0.04 0.06
N THR A 187 0.20 -0.38 1.22
CA THR A 187 0.85 -1.69 1.37
C THR A 187 -0.19 -2.80 1.38
N PHE A 188 0.07 -3.89 0.65
CA PHE A 188 -0.92 -4.93 0.43
C PHE A 188 -0.31 -6.33 0.40
N PRO A 189 -0.60 -7.20 1.39
CA PRO A 189 -0.20 -8.60 1.36
C PRO A 189 -1.11 -9.37 0.42
N GLY A 190 -0.63 -9.67 -0.79
CA GLY A 190 -1.40 -10.38 -1.79
C GLY A 190 -1.10 -9.94 -3.21
N SER A 191 -1.88 -10.44 -4.15
CA SER A 191 -1.69 -10.19 -5.58
C SER A 191 -2.66 -9.16 -6.14
N TYR A 192 -2.26 -8.58 -7.25
CA TYR A 192 -3.05 -7.65 -8.04
C TYR A 192 -3.12 -8.15 -9.47
N HIS A 193 -4.32 -8.38 -9.96
CA HIS A 193 -4.56 -8.86 -11.31
C HIS A 193 -5.22 -7.77 -12.15
N GLN A 194 -4.56 -7.42 -13.24
CA GLN A 194 -5.10 -6.52 -14.26
C GLN A 194 -5.53 -7.35 -15.47
N SER A 195 -6.81 -7.34 -15.83
CA SER A 195 -7.29 -7.98 -17.04
C SER A 195 -7.75 -6.91 -18.05
N PRO A 196 -7.41 -7.05 -19.34
CA PRO A 196 -7.89 -6.13 -20.37
C PRO A 196 -9.41 -6.18 -20.59
N SER A 197 -10.06 -7.27 -20.21
CA SER A 197 -11.49 -7.53 -20.43
C SER A 197 -12.34 -7.53 -19.17
N THR A 198 -11.72 -7.63 -18.00
CA THR A 198 -12.38 -7.65 -16.71
C THR A 198 -11.65 -6.68 -15.77
N HIS A 199 -12.38 -6.14 -14.83
CA HIS A 199 -11.91 -5.16 -13.87
C HIS A 199 -10.67 -5.62 -13.11
N SER A 200 -9.82 -4.69 -12.69
CA SER A 200 -8.68 -4.96 -11.83
C SER A 200 -9.14 -5.53 -10.49
N ALA A 201 -8.52 -6.62 -10.05
CA ALA A 201 -8.87 -7.29 -8.79
C ALA A 201 -7.66 -7.34 -7.85
N LEU A 202 -7.90 -6.95 -6.59
CA LEU A 202 -6.99 -7.19 -5.47
C LEU A 202 -7.36 -8.52 -4.81
N VAL A 203 -6.38 -9.40 -4.62
CA VAL A 203 -6.57 -10.68 -3.93
C VAL A 203 -5.79 -10.65 -2.64
N LEU A 204 -6.50 -10.37 -1.54
CA LEU A 204 -5.91 -10.29 -0.20
C LEU A 204 -5.43 -11.67 0.25
N PHE A 205 -4.19 -11.74 0.75
CA PHE A 205 -3.52 -12.97 1.18
C PHE A 205 -3.44 -14.05 0.09
N ASP A 206 -3.53 -13.65 -1.19
CA ASP A 206 -3.62 -14.56 -2.36
C ASP A 206 -4.82 -15.54 -2.29
N GLN A 207 -5.82 -15.26 -1.47
CA GLN A 207 -6.97 -16.14 -1.22
C GLN A 207 -8.30 -15.42 -1.32
N ILE A 208 -8.38 -14.16 -0.93
CA ILE A 208 -9.65 -13.44 -0.80
C ILE A 208 -9.75 -12.43 -1.93
N SER A 209 -10.49 -12.79 -2.99
CA SER A 209 -10.78 -11.85 -4.06
C SER A 209 -11.64 -10.71 -3.54
N GLN A 210 -11.22 -9.50 -3.88
CA GLN A 210 -12.00 -8.29 -3.66
C GLN A 210 -12.50 -7.84 -5.03
N ASP A 211 -13.58 -8.49 -5.50
CA ASP A 211 -14.20 -8.22 -6.80
C ASP A 211 -14.86 -6.85 -6.81
N ASN A 212 -14.06 -5.82 -7.14
CA ASN A 212 -14.60 -4.51 -7.45
C ASN A 212 -13.66 -3.76 -8.39
N TYR A 213 -14.27 -3.03 -9.30
CA TYR A 213 -13.58 -2.10 -10.19
C TYR A 213 -12.72 -1.13 -9.37
N TYR A 214 -11.42 -1.29 -9.50
CA TYR A 214 -10.47 -0.49 -8.78
C TYR A 214 -9.42 0.08 -9.74
N ARG A 215 -9.28 1.38 -9.71
CA ARG A 215 -8.26 2.10 -10.48
C ARG A 215 -7.06 2.38 -9.59
N ALA A 216 -6.21 1.39 -9.39
CA ALA A 216 -4.89 1.59 -8.82
C ALA A 216 -3.84 0.98 -9.74
N PHE A 217 -2.63 1.46 -9.61
CA PHE A 217 -1.48 0.93 -10.32
C PHE A 217 -0.69 0.04 -9.38
N ASP A 218 -0.20 -1.07 -9.90
CA ASP A 218 0.82 -1.82 -9.18
C ASP A 218 2.13 -1.04 -9.20
N LEU A 219 2.71 -0.76 -8.03
CA LEU A 219 3.90 0.07 -7.91
C LEU A 219 5.12 -0.59 -8.53
N VAL A 220 5.22 -1.93 -8.43
CA VAL A 220 6.31 -2.70 -9.03
C VAL A 220 6.19 -2.69 -10.56
N ASP A 221 4.98 -2.89 -11.08
CA ASP A 221 4.74 -2.84 -12.53
C ASP A 221 4.97 -1.42 -13.09
N PHE A 222 4.63 -0.39 -12.33
CA PHE A 222 4.91 0.99 -12.69
C PHE A 222 6.42 1.24 -12.81
N SER A 223 7.25 0.58 -11.97
CA SER A 223 8.71 0.70 -12.06
C SER A 223 9.27 0.26 -13.42
N LEU A 224 8.63 -0.71 -14.07
CA LEU A 224 9.04 -1.19 -15.39
C LEU A 224 8.88 -0.12 -16.49
N THR A 225 8.03 0.87 -16.23
CA THR A 225 7.83 2.00 -17.15
C THR A 225 8.84 3.13 -16.92
N LEU A 226 9.64 3.07 -15.85
CA LEU A 226 10.70 4.03 -15.54
C LEU A 226 12.01 3.72 -16.29
N GLU A 227 12.22 2.47 -16.69
CA GLU A 227 13.39 2.09 -17.48
C GLU A 227 13.19 2.55 -18.93
N PRO A 228 14.16 3.24 -19.56
CA PRO A 228 14.08 3.51 -20.99
C PRO A 228 13.95 2.17 -21.72
N SER A 229 12.97 2.06 -22.61
CA SER A 229 12.82 0.89 -23.49
C SER A 229 14.18 0.64 -24.15
N ALA A 230 14.81 -0.49 -23.80
CA ALA A 230 16.01 -0.91 -24.47
C ALA A 230 15.62 -1.21 -25.94
N ASN A 231 15.94 -0.28 -26.82
CA ASN A 231 15.95 -0.49 -28.27
C ASN A 231 17.10 -1.39 -28.66
#